data_5de2cd009159dc9d5d7644cb700b6c76
#
_entry.id   5de2cd009159dc9d5d7644cb700b6c76
#
_cell.length_a   1.000
_cell.length_b   1.000
_cell.length_c   1.000
_cell.angle_alpha   90.00
_cell.angle_beta   90.00
_cell.angle_gamma   90.00
#
_symmetry.space_group_name_H-M   'P 1'
#
loop_
_entity.id
_entity.type
_entity.pdbx_description
1 polymer ?
#
loop_
_entity_poly.entity_id
_entity_poly.type
_entity_poly.pdbx_seq_one_letter_code
_entity_poly.pdbx_strand_id
1 'polypeptide(L)'
;MQGAYGANILAGHIILDAVTALVTTPKCNSRHSKVILGGYSGGAMTTVIAAAMAPKYAPIPHFVGAAAGGTPADMEWMGKALGNRPNPGFGILAGTMIGLEREYPDRMNIYDRMRPEWKKRMRNGLKDSCVSTMVASFSGQSMRTVFNNVDVYKQHREFKVVRENSPLYYPLNPKMPLYFYHGNQDIAVPVAKLKQLAHRYCKAGTHVTLATMDLSEHLLVGFVGLPGALAWAQSRFAGLPAPNDFCEGREYNILPLGQLKPSTK
;
A
#
# COMPACT_ATOMS: atom_id res chain seq x y z
N MET A 1 -0.80 0.16 22.09
CA MET A 1 0.25 0.90 21.31
C MET A 1 -0.36 1.32 19.98
N GLN A 2 -0.33 2.60 19.68
CA GLN A 2 -1.01 3.12 18.49
C GLN A 2 -0.11 2.92 17.26
N GLY A 3 -0.62 2.30 16.18
CA GLY A 3 0.13 2.11 14.93
C GLY A 3 0.35 3.43 14.17
N ALA A 4 1.49 3.58 13.51
CA ALA A 4 1.77 4.70 12.61
C ALA A 4 1.24 4.38 11.19
N TYR A 5 -0.08 4.30 11.03
CA TYR A 5 -0.72 3.96 9.75
C TYR A 5 -0.33 4.97 8.66
N GLY A 6 0.07 4.47 7.51
CA GLY A 6 0.57 5.29 6.40
C GLY A 6 2.07 5.59 6.44
N ALA A 7 2.77 5.35 7.57
CA ALA A 7 4.23 5.44 7.65
C ALA A 7 4.87 4.19 7.01
N ASN A 8 4.77 4.11 5.69
CA ASN A 8 5.11 2.89 4.95
C ASN A 8 6.62 2.60 4.93
N ILE A 9 7.47 3.59 5.11
CA ILE A 9 8.93 3.42 5.28
C ILE A 9 9.20 2.70 6.59
N LEU A 10 8.64 3.16 7.72
CA LEU A 10 8.76 2.50 9.01
C LEU A 10 8.22 1.06 8.95
N ALA A 11 7.02 0.89 8.40
CA ALA A 11 6.40 -0.42 8.28
C ALA A 11 7.23 -1.38 7.39
N GLY A 12 7.87 -0.86 6.34
CA GLY A 12 8.82 -1.60 5.51
C GLY A 12 10.03 -2.11 6.30
N HIS A 13 10.64 -1.26 7.13
CA HIS A 13 11.73 -1.66 8.04
C HIS A 13 11.27 -2.76 9.00
N ILE A 14 10.12 -2.57 9.67
CA ILE A 14 9.58 -3.54 10.63
C ILE A 14 9.38 -4.92 9.99
N ILE A 15 8.83 -4.98 8.77
CA ILE A 15 8.63 -6.24 8.05
C ILE A 15 9.99 -6.89 7.73
N LEU A 16 10.94 -6.13 7.22
CA LEU A 16 12.25 -6.66 6.85
C LEU A 16 13.06 -7.11 8.06
N ASP A 17 12.97 -6.40 9.19
CA ASP A 17 13.58 -6.79 10.46
C ASP A 17 12.96 -8.10 10.99
N ALA A 18 11.63 -8.22 10.95
CA ALA A 18 10.93 -9.43 11.37
C ALA A 18 11.34 -10.65 10.53
N VAL A 19 11.42 -10.49 9.21
CA VAL A 19 11.88 -11.55 8.30
C VAL A 19 13.34 -11.89 8.55
N THR A 20 14.20 -10.90 8.72
CA THR A 20 15.61 -11.11 9.03
C THR A 20 15.80 -11.85 10.36
N ALA A 21 15.07 -11.45 11.40
CA ALA A 21 15.08 -12.11 12.69
C ALA A 21 14.62 -13.58 12.57
N LEU A 22 13.55 -13.83 11.79
CA LEU A 22 13.04 -15.18 11.55
C LEU A 22 14.10 -16.08 10.91
N VAL A 23 14.78 -15.63 9.85
CA VAL A 23 15.75 -16.47 9.12
C VAL A 23 17.11 -16.56 9.79
N THR A 24 17.43 -15.64 10.72
CA THR A 24 18.69 -15.68 11.47
C THR A 24 18.58 -16.34 12.84
N THR A 25 17.37 -16.56 13.36
CA THR A 25 17.15 -17.21 14.66
C THR A 25 17.22 -18.74 14.51
N PRO A 26 18.21 -19.41 15.12
CA PRO A 26 18.40 -20.87 14.92
C PRO A 26 17.17 -21.70 15.28
N LYS A 27 16.44 -21.32 16.33
CA LYS A 27 15.22 -22.02 16.78
C LYS A 27 14.09 -22.04 15.75
N CYS A 28 14.07 -21.09 14.80
CA CYS A 28 13.04 -21.01 13.77
C CYS A 28 13.29 -21.96 12.59
N ASN A 29 14.49 -22.53 12.47
CA ASN A 29 14.89 -23.46 11.39
C ASN A 29 14.50 -22.99 9.98
N SER A 30 14.62 -21.67 9.71
CA SER A 30 14.13 -21.03 8.47
C SER A 30 15.23 -20.32 7.67
N ARG A 31 16.50 -20.56 8.00
CA ARG A 31 17.68 -19.88 7.40
C ARG A 31 17.71 -19.93 5.87
N HIS A 32 17.25 -21.01 5.27
CA HIS A 32 17.27 -21.23 3.82
C HIS A 32 15.87 -21.11 3.18
N SER A 33 14.88 -20.65 3.96
CA SER A 33 13.53 -20.51 3.46
C SER A 33 13.44 -19.41 2.39
N LYS A 34 12.72 -19.73 1.31
CA LYS A 34 12.29 -18.70 0.35
C LYS A 34 11.23 -17.82 1.00
N VAL A 35 11.28 -16.53 0.73
CA VAL A 35 10.38 -15.52 1.31
C VAL A 35 9.61 -14.81 0.20
N ILE A 36 8.31 -14.66 0.38
CA ILE A 36 7.47 -13.79 -0.43
C ILE A 36 6.85 -12.74 0.49
N LEU A 37 6.92 -11.48 0.09
CA LEU A 37 6.20 -10.41 0.74
C LEU A 37 4.78 -10.35 0.16
N GLY A 38 3.77 -10.09 1.00
CA GLY A 38 2.39 -10.02 0.55
C GLY A 38 1.58 -8.99 1.32
N GLY A 39 0.65 -8.31 0.62
CA GLY A 39 -0.23 -7.36 1.27
C GLY A 39 -1.35 -6.85 0.37
N TYR A 40 -2.38 -6.31 1.03
CA TYR A 40 -3.52 -5.70 0.37
C TYR A 40 -3.73 -4.26 0.83
N SER A 41 -4.13 -3.34 -0.07
CA SER A 41 -4.44 -1.93 0.24
C SER A 41 -3.29 -1.25 1.01
N GLY A 42 -3.50 -0.81 2.24
CA GLY A 42 -2.44 -0.27 3.10
C GLY A 42 -1.26 -1.23 3.28
N GLY A 43 -1.53 -2.54 3.41
CA GLY A 43 -0.50 -3.58 3.45
C GLY A 43 0.26 -3.71 2.12
N ALA A 44 -0.38 -3.45 0.98
CA ALA A 44 0.27 -3.45 -0.33
C ALA A 44 1.28 -2.30 -0.47
N MET A 45 0.97 -1.10 0.04
CA MET A 45 1.94 0.01 0.07
C MET A 45 3.22 -0.39 0.79
N THR A 46 3.07 -0.95 1.98
CA THR A 46 4.20 -1.41 2.80
C THR A 46 4.97 -2.54 2.12
N THR A 47 4.26 -3.53 1.52
CA THR A 47 4.86 -4.63 0.77
C THR A 47 5.77 -4.13 -0.35
N VAL A 48 5.29 -3.17 -1.13
CA VAL A 48 6.03 -2.62 -2.27
C VAL A 48 7.25 -1.82 -1.82
N ILE A 49 7.12 -1.02 -0.78
CA ILE A 49 8.25 -0.26 -0.20
C ILE A 49 9.27 -1.21 0.42
N ALA A 50 8.82 -2.23 1.17
CA ALA A 50 9.71 -3.26 1.72
C ALA A 50 10.47 -4.01 0.61
N ALA A 51 9.78 -4.40 -0.47
CA ALA A 51 10.41 -5.05 -1.62
C ALA A 51 11.48 -4.16 -2.28
N ALA A 52 11.24 -2.84 -2.34
CA ALA A 52 12.21 -1.89 -2.88
C ALA A 52 13.40 -1.65 -1.94
N MET A 53 13.19 -1.72 -0.62
CA MET A 53 14.25 -1.57 0.40
C MET A 53 15.11 -2.83 0.55
N ALA A 54 14.51 -4.01 0.39
CA ALA A 54 15.11 -5.30 0.71
C ALA A 54 16.53 -5.49 0.19
N PRO A 55 16.90 -5.14 -1.06
CA PRO A 55 18.25 -5.37 -1.58
C PRO A 55 19.36 -4.68 -0.77
N LYS A 56 19.06 -3.54 -0.15
CA LYS A 56 20.04 -2.77 0.63
C LYS A 56 19.91 -2.99 2.13
N TYR A 57 18.68 -3.14 2.61
CA TYR A 57 18.38 -3.15 4.04
C TYR A 57 18.40 -4.56 4.63
N ALA A 58 17.89 -5.55 3.90
CA ALA A 58 17.77 -6.94 4.37
C ALA A 58 18.37 -7.92 3.34
N PRO A 59 19.72 -7.97 3.18
CA PRO A 59 20.36 -8.81 2.16
C PRO A 59 20.40 -10.31 2.51
N ILE A 60 20.10 -10.69 3.77
CA ILE A 60 20.21 -12.08 4.23
C ILE A 60 19.01 -12.96 3.80
N PRO A 61 17.73 -12.52 3.93
CA PRO A 61 16.60 -13.34 3.53
C PRO A 61 16.56 -13.60 2.02
N HIS A 62 16.18 -14.81 1.62
CA HIS A 62 16.03 -15.19 0.23
C HIS A 62 14.66 -14.78 -0.31
N PHE A 63 14.50 -13.50 -0.67
CA PHE A 63 13.27 -12.99 -1.28
C PHE A 63 13.11 -13.49 -2.72
N VAL A 64 12.01 -14.19 -3.01
CA VAL A 64 11.70 -14.73 -4.35
C VAL A 64 10.55 -14.00 -5.04
N GLY A 65 9.93 -13.03 -4.39
CA GLY A 65 8.90 -12.19 -4.98
C GLY A 65 8.09 -11.38 -3.98
N ALA A 66 7.23 -10.51 -4.51
CA ALA A 66 6.22 -9.80 -3.71
C ALA A 66 4.88 -9.70 -4.45
N ALA A 67 3.76 -9.91 -3.73
CA ALA A 67 2.41 -9.82 -4.26
C ALA A 67 1.64 -8.67 -3.55
N ALA A 68 1.13 -7.71 -4.31
CA ALA A 68 0.50 -6.50 -3.78
C ALA A 68 -0.83 -6.22 -4.47
N GLY A 69 -1.93 -6.30 -3.72
CA GLY A 69 -3.27 -6.09 -4.25
C GLY A 69 -3.87 -4.76 -3.82
N GLY A 70 -4.71 -4.15 -4.69
CA GLY A 70 -5.39 -2.89 -4.39
C GLY A 70 -4.42 -1.78 -3.94
N THR A 71 -3.25 -1.68 -4.54
CA THR A 71 -2.12 -0.87 -4.05
C THR A 71 -2.37 0.63 -4.22
N PRO A 72 -2.46 1.42 -3.13
CA PRO A 72 -2.51 2.88 -3.20
C PRO A 72 -1.14 3.45 -3.58
N ALA A 73 -0.84 3.51 -4.87
CA ALA A 73 0.48 3.93 -5.35
C ALA A 73 0.79 5.42 -5.08
N ASP A 74 -0.24 6.29 -5.08
CA ASP A 74 -0.10 7.73 -4.94
C ASP A 74 -0.99 8.27 -3.80
N MET A 75 -0.42 8.36 -2.59
CA MET A 75 -1.13 8.85 -1.41
C MET A 75 -1.46 10.34 -1.49
N GLU A 76 -0.66 11.14 -2.21
CA GLU A 76 -0.96 12.56 -2.42
C GLU A 76 -2.21 12.74 -3.27
N TRP A 77 -2.32 11.97 -4.36
CA TRP A 77 -3.51 11.96 -5.19
C TRP A 77 -4.75 11.55 -4.38
N MET A 78 -4.64 10.48 -3.58
CA MET A 78 -5.73 10.05 -2.70
C MET A 78 -6.12 11.11 -1.68
N GLY A 79 -5.15 11.80 -1.10
CA GLY A 79 -5.39 12.92 -0.19
C GLY A 79 -6.23 14.03 -0.84
N LYS A 80 -5.96 14.35 -2.10
CA LYS A 80 -6.73 15.33 -2.88
C LYS A 80 -8.11 14.83 -3.26
N ALA A 81 -8.22 13.57 -3.70
CA ALA A 81 -9.49 12.99 -4.14
C ALA A 81 -10.47 12.77 -2.97
N LEU A 82 -9.99 12.20 -1.86
CA LEU A 82 -10.82 11.88 -0.70
C LEU A 82 -10.91 13.02 0.32
N GLY A 83 -9.98 13.99 0.30
CA GLY A 83 -9.94 15.07 1.30
C GLY A 83 -10.90 16.22 1.01
N ASN A 84 -11.22 16.49 -0.25
CA ASN A 84 -11.88 17.73 -0.66
C ASN A 84 -13.40 17.77 -0.39
N ARG A 85 -14.07 16.63 -0.43
CA ARG A 85 -15.53 16.51 -0.27
C ARG A 85 -15.88 15.49 0.80
N PRO A 86 -17.03 15.64 1.49
CA PRO A 86 -17.56 14.60 2.36
C PRO A 86 -17.68 13.27 1.62
N ASN A 87 -17.11 12.21 2.20
CA ASN A 87 -17.20 10.86 1.60
C ASN A 87 -17.01 9.77 2.66
N PRO A 88 -17.45 8.53 2.40
CA PRO A 88 -17.33 7.42 3.35
C PRO A 88 -15.87 7.03 3.66
N GLY A 89 -14.95 7.20 2.71
CA GLY A 89 -13.55 6.79 2.83
C GLY A 89 -12.66 7.82 3.58
N PHE A 90 -13.20 8.96 3.97
CA PHE A 90 -12.40 10.02 4.61
C PHE A 90 -11.69 9.54 5.88
N GLY A 91 -12.25 8.57 6.60
CA GLY A 91 -11.63 8.00 7.80
C GLY A 91 -10.28 7.33 7.55
N ILE A 92 -10.08 6.73 6.37
CA ILE A 92 -8.77 6.17 5.98
C ILE A 92 -7.75 7.29 5.83
N LEU A 93 -8.12 8.39 5.18
CA LEU A 93 -7.26 9.55 5.02
C LEU A 93 -6.93 10.19 6.37
N ALA A 94 -7.91 10.40 7.24
CA ALA A 94 -7.72 10.94 8.58
C ALA A 94 -6.76 10.05 9.41
N GLY A 95 -6.98 8.73 9.39
CA GLY A 95 -6.10 7.76 10.05
C GLY A 95 -4.66 7.79 9.52
N THR A 96 -4.51 7.92 8.20
CA THR A 96 -3.19 8.04 7.54
C THR A 96 -2.46 9.31 7.98
N MET A 97 -3.14 10.46 8.01
CA MET A 97 -2.53 11.73 8.43
C MET A 97 -2.09 11.68 9.90
N ILE A 98 -2.93 11.15 10.77
CA ILE A 98 -2.64 11.00 12.20
C ILE A 98 -1.46 10.02 12.41
N GLY A 99 -1.45 8.93 11.67
CA GLY A 99 -0.36 7.94 11.73
C GLY A 99 0.97 8.48 11.23
N LEU A 100 0.96 9.27 10.14
CA LEU A 100 2.16 9.95 9.65
C LEU A 100 2.67 11.00 10.64
N GLU A 101 1.80 11.79 11.28
CA GLU A 101 2.24 12.76 12.27
C GLU A 101 2.90 12.10 13.48
N ARG A 102 2.46 10.91 13.87
CA ARG A 102 3.10 10.16 14.96
C ARG A 102 4.53 9.74 14.64
N GLU A 103 4.78 9.35 13.40
CA GLU A 103 6.12 8.98 12.93
C GLU A 103 7.00 10.21 12.63
N TYR A 104 6.37 11.29 12.16
CA TYR A 104 7.08 12.49 11.72
C TYR A 104 6.57 13.76 12.44
N PRO A 105 6.60 13.83 13.80
CA PRO A 105 5.97 14.90 14.56
C PRO A 105 6.54 16.30 14.23
N ASP A 106 7.85 16.38 13.93
CA ASP A 106 8.49 17.66 13.58
C ASP A 106 8.16 18.16 12.16
N ARG A 107 7.59 17.29 11.33
CA ARG A 107 7.33 17.56 9.91
C ARG A 107 5.84 17.62 9.58
N MET A 108 5.01 17.12 10.47
CA MET A 108 3.54 17.11 10.38
C MET A 108 2.97 17.99 11.48
N ASN A 109 1.82 18.60 11.23
CA ASN A 109 1.07 19.36 12.21
C ASN A 109 -0.43 19.26 11.92
N ILE A 110 -0.94 18.05 11.93
CA ILE A 110 -2.33 17.77 11.56
C ILE A 110 -3.23 17.83 12.80
N TYR A 111 -2.76 17.27 13.91
CA TYR A 111 -3.54 17.25 15.15
C TYR A 111 -3.84 18.65 15.68
N ASP A 112 -2.88 19.58 15.61
CA ASP A 112 -3.09 20.94 16.06
C ASP A 112 -4.09 21.71 15.20
N ARG A 113 -4.18 21.36 13.91
CA ARG A 113 -5.16 21.91 12.98
C ARG A 113 -6.55 21.26 13.10
N MET A 114 -6.67 20.16 13.83
CA MET A 114 -7.96 19.51 14.03
C MET A 114 -8.91 20.42 14.83
N ARG A 115 -10.17 20.46 14.43
CA ARG A 115 -11.21 21.24 15.13
C ARG A 115 -11.43 20.72 16.56
N PRO A 116 -11.85 21.57 17.51
CA PRO A 116 -11.95 21.21 18.93
C PRO A 116 -12.78 19.96 19.20
N GLU A 117 -13.90 19.80 18.53
CA GLU A 117 -14.79 18.64 18.67
C GLU A 117 -14.11 17.34 18.27
N TRP A 118 -13.27 17.37 17.20
CA TRP A 118 -12.51 16.20 16.76
C TRP A 118 -11.33 15.92 17.67
N LYS A 119 -10.63 16.95 18.16
CA LYS A 119 -9.60 16.79 19.22
C LYS A 119 -10.17 16.09 20.46
N LYS A 120 -11.39 16.48 20.88
CA LYS A 120 -12.09 15.84 22.00
C LYS A 120 -12.37 14.37 21.74
N ARG A 121 -12.89 14.02 20.55
CA ARG A 121 -13.13 12.61 20.14
C ARG A 121 -11.84 11.80 20.15
N MET A 122 -10.75 12.34 19.60
CA MET A 122 -9.45 11.69 19.60
C MET A 122 -8.97 11.40 21.02
N ARG A 123 -9.04 12.37 21.94
CA ARG A 123 -8.67 12.16 23.35
C ARG A 123 -9.54 11.13 24.06
N ASN A 124 -10.82 11.06 23.71
CA ASN A 124 -11.79 10.14 24.30
C ASN A 124 -11.74 8.71 23.72
N GLY A 125 -10.62 8.30 23.15
CA GLY A 125 -10.36 6.92 22.75
C GLY A 125 -10.37 6.66 21.23
N LEU A 126 -10.84 7.60 20.40
CA LEU A 126 -10.83 7.40 18.95
C LEU A 126 -9.42 7.14 18.41
N LYS A 127 -8.40 7.80 18.97
CA LYS A 127 -6.98 7.60 18.61
C LYS A 127 -6.46 6.17 18.85
N ASP A 128 -7.11 5.43 19.76
CA ASP A 128 -6.71 4.07 20.16
C ASP A 128 -7.60 3.00 19.52
N SER A 129 -8.55 3.41 18.68
CA SER A 129 -9.49 2.52 18.03
C SER A 129 -8.89 1.75 16.86
N CYS A 130 -9.59 0.69 16.45
CA CYS A 130 -9.28 -0.04 15.21
C CYS A 130 -9.60 0.80 13.96
N VAL A 131 -9.03 0.43 12.82
CA VAL A 131 -9.25 1.12 11.54
C VAL A 131 -10.73 1.20 11.16
N SER A 132 -11.51 0.15 11.42
CA SER A 132 -12.96 0.13 11.15
C SER A 132 -13.71 1.22 11.93
N THR A 133 -13.41 1.37 13.21
CA THR A 133 -13.99 2.43 14.07
C THR A 133 -13.55 3.82 13.60
N MET A 134 -12.28 3.97 13.20
CA MET A 134 -11.76 5.22 12.66
C MET A 134 -12.50 5.60 11.37
N VAL A 135 -12.63 4.66 10.43
CA VAL A 135 -13.35 4.87 9.17
C VAL A 135 -14.80 5.24 9.42
N ALA A 136 -15.50 4.50 10.28
CA ALA A 136 -16.90 4.78 10.63
C ALA A 136 -17.07 6.16 11.29
N SER A 137 -16.18 6.52 12.22
CA SER A 137 -16.27 7.79 12.95
C SER A 137 -16.06 9.02 12.07
N PHE A 138 -15.25 8.92 11.03
CA PHE A 138 -14.99 10.00 10.08
C PHE A 138 -15.78 9.86 8.77
N SER A 139 -16.66 8.87 8.65
CA SER A 139 -17.52 8.71 7.47
C SER A 139 -18.35 9.97 7.23
N GLY A 140 -18.46 10.38 5.97
CA GLY A 140 -19.17 11.60 5.59
C GLY A 140 -18.46 12.91 5.95
N GLN A 141 -17.22 12.85 6.43
CA GLN A 141 -16.41 14.04 6.71
C GLN A 141 -15.49 14.40 5.54
N SER A 142 -14.83 15.54 5.67
CA SER A 142 -13.82 16.05 4.73
C SER A 142 -12.72 16.81 5.49
N MET A 143 -11.67 17.22 4.81
CA MET A 143 -10.63 18.08 5.40
C MET A 143 -11.22 19.35 6.00
N ARG A 144 -12.20 19.96 5.33
CA ARG A 144 -12.83 21.22 5.78
C ARG A 144 -13.70 21.05 7.03
N THR A 145 -14.31 19.89 7.21
CA THR A 145 -15.19 19.63 8.37
C THR A 145 -14.41 19.17 9.60
N VAL A 146 -13.23 18.59 9.41
CA VAL A 146 -12.40 18.04 10.49
C VAL A 146 -11.25 18.96 10.88
N PHE A 147 -10.68 19.69 9.94
CA PHE A 147 -9.48 20.51 10.15
C PHE A 147 -9.70 21.98 9.83
N ASN A 148 -8.95 22.85 10.50
CA ASN A 148 -8.84 24.27 10.20
C ASN A 148 -7.67 24.53 9.26
N ASN A 149 -7.87 25.45 8.30
CA ASN A 149 -6.80 25.94 7.41
C ASN A 149 -6.00 24.85 6.68
N VAL A 150 -6.67 23.76 6.30
CA VAL A 150 -6.07 22.70 5.49
C VAL A 150 -6.72 22.72 4.11
N ASP A 151 -5.92 23.08 3.11
CA ASP A 151 -6.29 23.06 1.70
C ASP A 151 -5.49 21.96 0.99
N VAL A 152 -6.18 20.91 0.55
CA VAL A 152 -5.56 19.76 -0.11
C VAL A 152 -4.94 20.09 -1.47
N TYR A 153 -5.22 21.25 -2.03
CA TYR A 153 -4.65 21.71 -3.31
C TYR A 153 -3.43 22.60 -3.14
N LYS A 154 -3.21 23.16 -1.96
CA LYS A 154 -2.00 23.91 -1.66
C LYS A 154 -0.85 22.97 -1.32
N GLN A 155 0.36 23.33 -1.76
CA GLN A 155 1.54 22.59 -1.36
C GLN A 155 1.89 22.93 0.10
N HIS A 156 1.52 22.03 1.00
CA HIS A 156 1.94 22.09 2.38
C HIS A 156 3.21 21.24 2.58
N ARG A 157 4.03 21.60 3.58
CA ARG A 157 5.22 20.82 3.94
C ARG A 157 4.91 19.34 4.24
N GLU A 158 3.71 19.07 4.74
CA GLU A 158 3.21 17.74 5.07
C GLU A 158 3.08 16.84 3.83
N PHE A 159 2.80 17.39 2.65
CA PHE A 159 2.77 16.62 1.41
C PHE A 159 4.12 16.00 1.05
N LYS A 160 5.23 16.58 1.50
CA LYS A 160 6.56 15.95 1.33
C LYS A 160 6.63 14.64 2.08
N VAL A 161 6.12 14.56 3.32
CA VAL A 161 6.06 13.33 4.11
C VAL A 161 5.14 12.30 3.44
N VAL A 162 3.98 12.73 2.95
CA VAL A 162 3.03 11.87 2.22
C VAL A 162 3.67 11.26 0.97
N ARG A 163 4.39 12.07 0.18
CA ARG A 163 5.10 11.60 -1.03
C ARG A 163 6.20 10.61 -0.70
N GLU A 164 7.02 10.89 0.29
CA GLU A 164 8.12 9.99 0.72
C GLU A 164 7.60 8.61 1.11
N ASN A 165 6.38 8.54 1.71
CA ASN A 165 5.72 7.30 2.09
C ASN A 165 4.81 6.71 0.98
N SER A 166 4.74 7.33 -0.20
CA SER A 166 3.97 6.83 -1.35
C SER A 166 4.83 5.93 -2.23
N PRO A 167 4.38 4.72 -2.58
CA PRO A 167 5.13 3.83 -3.46
C PRO A 167 5.57 4.49 -4.78
N LEU A 168 4.72 5.31 -5.38
CA LEU A 168 4.99 5.96 -6.66
C LEU A 168 6.21 6.90 -6.62
N TYR A 169 6.47 7.52 -5.47
CA TYR A 169 7.56 8.49 -5.32
C TYR A 169 8.75 7.94 -4.52
N TYR A 170 8.64 6.73 -3.98
CA TYR A 170 9.73 6.12 -3.23
C TYR A 170 10.93 5.85 -4.16
N PRO A 171 12.16 6.28 -3.82
CA PRO A 171 13.26 6.36 -4.79
C PRO A 171 13.87 5.02 -5.18
N LEU A 172 13.69 3.97 -4.38
CA LEU A 172 14.24 2.65 -4.65
C LEU A 172 13.28 1.80 -5.48
N ASN A 173 13.83 0.80 -6.17
CA ASN A 173 13.07 -0.14 -6.99
C ASN A 173 13.33 -1.58 -6.52
N PRO A 174 12.30 -2.44 -6.51
CA PRO A 174 12.46 -3.85 -6.18
C PRO A 174 13.40 -4.57 -7.15
N LYS A 175 14.17 -5.53 -6.64
CA LYS A 175 14.97 -6.45 -7.45
C LYS A 175 14.33 -7.84 -7.57
N MET A 176 13.33 -8.11 -6.73
CA MET A 176 12.51 -9.32 -6.81
C MET A 176 11.31 -9.09 -7.75
N PRO A 177 10.76 -10.16 -8.37
CA PRO A 177 9.56 -10.06 -9.19
C PRO A 177 8.35 -9.58 -8.40
N LEU A 178 7.45 -8.85 -9.07
CA LEU A 178 6.21 -8.32 -8.50
C LEU A 178 4.98 -8.88 -9.20
N TYR A 179 3.96 -9.19 -8.40
CA TYR A 179 2.62 -9.47 -8.84
C TYR A 179 1.66 -8.43 -8.28
N PHE A 180 1.01 -7.67 -9.16
CA PHE A 180 -0.05 -6.75 -8.80
C PHE A 180 -1.41 -7.30 -9.18
N TYR A 181 -2.43 -7.09 -8.34
CA TYR A 181 -3.82 -7.33 -8.70
C TYR A 181 -4.72 -6.19 -8.23
N HIS A 182 -5.69 -5.77 -9.09
CA HIS A 182 -6.41 -4.53 -8.88
C HIS A 182 -7.79 -4.53 -9.54
N GLY A 183 -8.75 -3.78 -8.97
CA GLY A 183 -10.06 -3.53 -9.58
C GLY A 183 -10.00 -2.38 -10.57
N ASN A 184 -10.52 -2.56 -11.78
CA ASN A 184 -10.53 -1.49 -12.79
C ASN A 184 -11.49 -0.35 -12.44
N GLN A 185 -12.49 -0.58 -11.60
CA GLN A 185 -13.46 0.43 -11.12
C GLN A 185 -13.19 0.87 -9.68
N ASP A 186 -11.98 0.66 -9.18
CA ASP A 186 -11.58 1.17 -7.88
C ASP A 186 -11.44 2.70 -7.91
N ILE A 187 -12.49 3.39 -7.45
CA ILE A 187 -12.53 4.86 -7.43
C ILE A 187 -11.69 5.46 -6.29
N ALA A 188 -11.43 4.68 -5.24
CA ALA A 188 -10.63 5.11 -4.10
C ALA A 188 -9.13 5.01 -4.39
N VAL A 189 -8.74 3.99 -5.16
CA VAL A 189 -7.35 3.68 -5.51
C VAL A 189 -7.27 3.44 -7.03
N PRO A 190 -7.11 4.49 -7.85
CA PRO A 190 -7.15 4.34 -9.30
C PRO A 190 -6.05 3.44 -9.85
N VAL A 191 -6.43 2.45 -10.66
CA VAL A 191 -5.51 1.53 -11.33
C VAL A 191 -4.47 2.26 -12.20
N ALA A 192 -4.79 3.44 -12.73
CA ALA A 192 -3.88 4.26 -13.52
C ALA A 192 -2.61 4.66 -12.74
N LYS A 193 -2.74 4.92 -11.42
CA LYS A 193 -1.60 5.24 -10.56
C LYS A 193 -0.73 4.02 -10.28
N LEU A 194 -1.35 2.85 -10.15
CA LEU A 194 -0.63 1.58 -10.06
C LEU A 194 0.13 1.27 -11.35
N LYS A 195 -0.48 1.48 -12.52
CA LYS A 195 0.18 1.30 -13.82
C LYS A 195 1.39 2.21 -13.99
N GLN A 196 1.31 3.47 -13.54
CA GLN A 196 2.48 4.38 -13.52
C GLN A 196 3.62 3.83 -12.67
N LEU A 197 3.32 3.29 -11.48
CA LEU A 197 4.30 2.63 -10.61
C LEU A 197 4.91 1.40 -11.28
N ALA A 198 4.08 0.53 -11.85
CA ALA A 198 4.48 -0.68 -12.53
C ALA A 198 5.42 -0.37 -13.72
N HIS A 199 5.09 0.61 -14.56
CA HIS A 199 5.96 1.07 -15.64
C HIS A 199 7.31 1.61 -15.15
N ARG A 200 7.33 2.33 -14.00
CA ARG A 200 8.60 2.76 -13.38
C ARG A 200 9.48 1.57 -13.03
N TYR A 201 8.87 0.52 -12.44
CA TYR A 201 9.59 -0.70 -12.06
C TYR A 201 10.07 -1.50 -13.27
N CYS A 202 9.27 -1.60 -14.32
CA CYS A 202 9.70 -2.20 -15.59
C CYS A 202 10.94 -1.49 -16.16
N LYS A 203 10.93 -0.14 -16.20
CA LYS A 203 12.09 0.65 -16.64
C LYS A 203 13.34 0.43 -15.78
N ALA A 204 13.17 0.04 -14.54
CA ALA A 204 14.26 -0.29 -13.62
C ALA A 204 14.70 -1.77 -13.69
N GLY A 205 14.13 -2.56 -14.59
CA GLY A 205 14.44 -3.98 -14.81
C GLY A 205 13.75 -4.93 -13.83
N THR A 206 12.73 -4.48 -13.10
CA THR A 206 11.92 -5.36 -12.26
C THR A 206 10.91 -6.11 -13.13
N HIS A 207 10.80 -7.44 -12.96
CA HIS A 207 9.74 -8.22 -13.60
C HIS A 207 8.40 -7.94 -12.94
N VAL A 208 7.40 -7.57 -13.72
CA VAL A 208 6.07 -7.21 -13.24
C VAL A 208 4.99 -7.99 -13.98
N THR A 209 4.10 -8.60 -13.21
CA THR A 209 2.81 -9.12 -13.65
C THR A 209 1.70 -8.24 -13.10
N LEU A 210 0.74 -7.83 -13.92
CA LEU A 210 -0.44 -7.08 -13.50
C LEU A 210 -1.70 -7.83 -13.93
N ALA A 211 -2.54 -8.16 -12.94
CA ALA A 211 -3.86 -8.74 -13.14
C ALA A 211 -4.93 -7.73 -12.69
N THR A 212 -5.89 -7.43 -13.54
CA THR A 212 -6.99 -6.52 -13.21
C THR A 212 -8.33 -7.24 -13.29
N MET A 213 -9.35 -6.72 -12.61
CA MET A 213 -10.71 -7.24 -12.65
C MET A 213 -11.66 -6.14 -13.10
N ASP A 214 -12.37 -6.40 -14.18
CA ASP A 214 -13.42 -5.51 -14.66
C ASP A 214 -14.62 -5.53 -13.70
N LEU A 215 -15.36 -4.43 -13.64
CA LEU A 215 -16.56 -4.26 -12.79
C LEU A 215 -16.28 -4.54 -11.29
N SER A 216 -15.06 -4.37 -10.85
CA SER A 216 -14.65 -4.62 -9.47
C SER A 216 -14.13 -3.36 -8.78
N GLU A 217 -14.64 -3.16 -7.58
CA GLU A 217 -14.21 -2.11 -6.66
C GLU A 217 -13.17 -2.63 -5.65
N HIS A 218 -12.69 -1.76 -4.79
CA HIS A 218 -11.58 -2.02 -3.88
C HIS A 218 -11.72 -3.28 -3.01
N LEU A 219 -12.88 -3.48 -2.38
CA LEU A 219 -13.04 -4.58 -1.43
C LEU A 219 -13.19 -5.93 -2.11
N LEU A 220 -13.95 -6.00 -3.21
CA LEU A 220 -14.23 -7.24 -3.90
C LEU A 220 -12.95 -7.87 -4.47
N VAL A 221 -12.10 -7.07 -5.12
CA VAL A 221 -10.86 -7.59 -5.71
C VAL A 221 -9.88 -8.13 -4.65
N GLY A 222 -9.99 -7.68 -3.40
CA GLY A 222 -9.20 -8.20 -2.30
C GLY A 222 -9.41 -9.69 -2.06
N PHE A 223 -10.64 -10.16 -2.27
CA PHE A 223 -11.00 -11.58 -2.11
C PHE A 223 -10.80 -12.35 -3.42
N VAL A 224 -11.31 -11.84 -4.52
CA VAL A 224 -11.32 -12.56 -5.81
C VAL A 224 -9.93 -12.63 -6.45
N GLY A 225 -9.07 -11.64 -6.21
CA GLY A 225 -7.69 -11.62 -6.71
C GLY A 225 -6.71 -12.46 -5.90
N LEU A 226 -7.05 -12.81 -4.66
CA LEU A 226 -6.16 -13.56 -3.76
C LEU A 226 -5.76 -14.93 -4.28
N PRO A 227 -6.65 -15.78 -4.87
CA PRO A 227 -6.25 -17.07 -5.42
C PRO A 227 -5.18 -16.95 -6.50
N GLY A 228 -5.27 -15.95 -7.39
CA GLY A 228 -4.24 -15.67 -8.40
C GLY A 228 -2.89 -15.28 -7.78
N ALA A 229 -2.91 -14.45 -6.74
CA ALA A 229 -1.71 -14.07 -6.01
C ALA A 229 -1.05 -15.27 -5.31
N LEU A 230 -1.84 -16.17 -4.73
CA LEU A 230 -1.34 -17.40 -4.10
C LEU A 230 -0.75 -18.38 -5.13
N ALA A 231 -1.41 -18.58 -6.27
CA ALA A 231 -0.89 -19.41 -7.35
C ALA A 231 0.43 -18.86 -7.91
N TRP A 232 0.51 -17.54 -8.09
CA TRP A 232 1.75 -16.87 -8.48
C TRP A 232 2.84 -17.08 -7.42
N ALA A 233 2.54 -16.92 -6.14
CA ALA A 233 3.48 -17.15 -5.05
C ALA A 233 4.01 -18.60 -5.03
N GLN A 234 3.12 -19.58 -5.18
CA GLN A 234 3.51 -21.00 -5.28
C GLN A 234 4.49 -21.25 -6.43
N SER A 235 4.27 -20.62 -7.59
CA SER A 235 5.21 -20.74 -8.72
C SER A 235 6.60 -20.14 -8.41
N ARG A 236 6.67 -19.10 -7.57
CA ARG A 236 7.98 -18.54 -7.10
C ARG A 236 8.67 -19.48 -6.12
N PHE A 237 7.90 -20.07 -5.19
CA PHE A 237 8.44 -21.10 -4.29
C PHE A 237 8.96 -22.33 -5.06
N ALA A 238 8.26 -22.73 -6.13
CA ALA A 238 8.70 -23.80 -7.03
C ALA A 238 9.92 -23.45 -7.88
N GLY A 239 10.38 -22.19 -7.89
CA GLY A 239 11.54 -21.74 -8.67
C GLY A 239 11.26 -21.58 -10.17
N LEU A 240 9.99 -21.53 -10.58
CA LEU A 240 9.64 -21.29 -11.99
C LEU A 240 10.08 -19.88 -12.43
N PRO A 241 10.38 -19.63 -13.71
CA PRO A 241 10.73 -18.30 -14.20
C PRO A 241 9.65 -17.27 -13.88
N ALA A 242 10.03 -16.08 -13.44
CA ALA A 242 9.09 -15.02 -13.14
C ALA A 242 8.51 -14.41 -14.41
N PRO A 243 7.17 -14.39 -14.59
CA PRO A 243 6.57 -13.69 -15.71
C PRO A 243 6.95 -12.19 -15.69
N ASN A 244 7.13 -11.63 -16.90
CA ASN A 244 7.40 -10.21 -17.10
C ASN A 244 6.34 -9.56 -18.01
N ASP A 245 5.15 -10.09 -17.95
CA ASP A 245 4.10 -9.85 -18.94
C ASP A 245 3.70 -8.39 -19.05
N PHE A 246 3.56 -7.68 -17.94
CA PHE A 246 3.19 -6.27 -17.97
C PHE A 246 4.26 -5.40 -18.63
N CYS A 247 5.53 -5.69 -18.39
CA CYS A 247 6.64 -4.97 -19.00
C CYS A 247 6.75 -5.23 -20.51
N GLU A 248 6.19 -6.36 -20.97
CA GLU A 248 6.08 -6.75 -22.37
C GLU A 248 4.74 -6.34 -23.02
N GLY A 249 3.94 -5.54 -22.32
CA GLY A 249 2.67 -5.00 -22.81
C GLY A 249 1.47 -5.95 -22.68
N ARG A 250 1.58 -7.03 -21.90
CA ARG A 250 0.49 -7.96 -21.61
C ARG A 250 -0.08 -7.75 -20.22
N GLU A 251 -1.40 -7.71 -20.12
CA GLU A 251 -2.14 -7.65 -18.85
C GLU A 251 -3.06 -8.85 -18.75
N TYR A 252 -3.48 -9.21 -17.55
CA TYR A 252 -4.43 -10.29 -17.31
C TYR A 252 -5.72 -9.76 -16.71
N ASN A 253 -6.85 -10.34 -17.12
CA ASN A 253 -8.12 -10.17 -16.42
C ASN A 253 -8.30 -11.29 -15.39
N ILE A 254 -8.69 -10.90 -14.18
CA ILE A 254 -9.11 -11.84 -13.14
C ILE A 254 -10.57 -12.22 -13.41
N LEU A 255 -10.80 -13.50 -13.68
CA LEU A 255 -12.13 -14.06 -13.84
C LEU A 255 -12.73 -14.48 -12.48
N PRO A 256 -14.05 -14.74 -12.41
CA PRO A 256 -14.64 -15.41 -11.25
C PRO A 256 -13.83 -16.65 -10.85
N LEU A 257 -13.65 -16.87 -9.54
CA LEU A 257 -12.78 -17.91 -8.96
C LEU A 257 -11.26 -17.64 -9.10
N GLY A 258 -10.85 -16.41 -9.45
CA GLY A 258 -9.45 -16.01 -9.44
C GLY A 258 -8.60 -16.55 -10.60
N GLN A 259 -9.21 -17.12 -11.63
CA GLN A 259 -8.50 -17.53 -12.84
C GLN A 259 -8.00 -16.31 -13.61
N LEU A 260 -6.84 -16.43 -14.25
CA LEU A 260 -6.26 -15.37 -15.08
C LEU A 260 -6.53 -15.67 -16.58
N LYS A 261 -6.99 -14.65 -17.29
CA LYS A 261 -7.12 -14.67 -18.75
C LYS A 261 -6.36 -13.47 -19.35
N PRO A 262 -5.58 -13.64 -20.44
CA PRO A 262 -5.00 -12.50 -21.12
C PRO A 262 -6.05 -11.45 -21.46
N SER A 263 -5.76 -10.18 -21.19
CA SER A 263 -6.64 -9.07 -21.54
C SER A 263 -6.56 -8.87 -23.05
N THR A 264 -7.69 -8.95 -23.72
CA THR A 264 -7.83 -8.51 -25.11
C THR A 264 -8.07 -7.01 -25.10
N LYS A 265 -7.04 -6.22 -25.42
CA LYS A 265 -7.22 -4.80 -25.75
C LYS A 265 -7.50 -4.66 -27.23
#